data_c21089879e1e600e6519a58aa0b8274b
#
_entry.id   c21089879e1e600e6519a58aa0b8274b
#
_cell.length_a   1.000
_cell.length_b   1.000
_cell.length_c   1.000
_cell.angle_alpha   90.00
_cell.angle_beta   90.00
_cell.angle_gamma   90.00
#
_symmetry.space_group_name_H-M   'P 1'
#
loop_
_entity.id
_entity.type
_entity.pdbx_description
1 polymer ?
#
loop_
_entity_poly.entity_id
_entity_poly.type
_entity_poly.pdbx_seq_one_letter_code
_entity_poly.pdbx_strand_id
1 'polypeptide(L)'
;MRHIQQELITQKLTVGDPAIGFVNETDYTIEYYGFITLGNTNDTVVTTINGVEDITFSMMGMLEMPIQSIEVTAVNASQNETTSVYRGLLVFGVKKYKSIF
;
A
#
# COMPACT_ATOMS: atom_id res chain seq x y z
N MET A 1 -30.74 9.50 -11.00
CA MET A 1 -30.14 8.37 -10.24
C MET A 1 -28.67 8.63 -9.99
N ARG A 2 -28.27 8.51 -8.75
CA ARG A 2 -26.89 8.67 -8.39
C ARG A 2 -26.18 7.33 -8.35
N HIS A 3 -25.04 7.26 -8.95
CA HIS A 3 -24.22 6.07 -8.92
C HIS A 3 -23.01 6.26 -8.04
N ILE A 4 -22.53 5.18 -7.49
CA ILE A 4 -21.30 5.21 -6.72
C ILE A 4 -20.15 5.47 -7.69
N GLN A 5 -19.45 6.58 -7.51
CA GLN A 5 -18.36 6.99 -8.39
C GLN A 5 -17.01 6.61 -7.85
N GLN A 6 -16.93 6.19 -6.59
CA GLN A 6 -15.68 5.88 -5.94
C GLN A 6 -15.82 4.61 -5.11
N GLU A 7 -14.72 3.93 -4.96
CA GLU A 7 -14.67 2.71 -4.18
C GLU A 7 -13.31 2.68 -3.47
N LEU A 8 -13.32 2.42 -2.17
CA LEU A 8 -12.09 2.28 -1.41
C LEU A 8 -11.50 0.89 -1.64
N ILE A 9 -10.22 0.85 -1.94
CA ILE A 9 -9.51 -0.40 -2.20
C ILE A 9 -8.39 -0.52 -1.18
N THR A 10 -8.27 -1.69 -0.58
CA THR A 10 -7.15 -2.00 0.28
C THR A 10 -6.38 -3.17 -0.31
N GLN A 11 -5.07 -3.13 -0.18
CA GLN A 11 -4.23 -4.19 -0.71
C GLN A 11 -3.05 -4.42 0.22
N LYS A 12 -2.80 -5.67 0.52
CA LYS A 12 -1.67 -6.08 1.32
C LYS A 12 -0.49 -6.34 0.38
N LEU A 13 0.64 -5.72 0.69
CA LEU A 13 1.88 -5.94 -0.06
C LEU A 13 2.89 -6.63 0.82
N THR A 14 3.50 -7.67 0.28
CA THR A 14 4.60 -8.37 0.95
C THR A 14 5.79 -8.44 -0.01
N VAL A 15 6.90 -8.89 0.52
CA VAL A 15 8.10 -9.08 -0.30
C VAL A 15 7.81 -10.07 -1.40
N GLY A 16 8.19 -9.71 -2.62
CA GLY A 16 7.98 -10.54 -3.78
C GLY A 16 6.75 -10.15 -4.60
N ASP A 17 5.87 -9.34 -4.04
CA ASP A 17 4.74 -8.84 -4.80
C ASP A 17 5.22 -7.81 -5.82
N PRO A 18 4.60 -7.75 -7.00
CA PRO A 18 4.96 -6.70 -7.96
C PRO A 18 4.63 -5.32 -7.38
N ALA A 19 5.36 -4.33 -7.85
CA ALA A 19 5.07 -2.95 -7.48
C ALA A 19 3.65 -2.59 -7.91
N ILE A 20 2.97 -1.82 -7.07
CA ILE A 20 1.67 -1.29 -7.41
C ILE A 20 1.74 0.23 -7.46
N GLY A 21 0.78 0.83 -8.10
CA GLY A 21 0.72 2.27 -8.18
C GLY A 21 -0.50 2.73 -8.91
N PHE A 22 -0.43 3.95 -9.37
CA PHE A 22 -1.53 4.57 -10.12
C PHE A 22 -1.94 3.68 -11.30
N VAL A 23 -3.23 3.46 -11.41
CA VAL A 23 -3.81 2.67 -12.51
C VAL A 23 -4.78 3.56 -13.27
N ASN A 24 -4.62 3.62 -14.57
CA ASN A 24 -5.51 4.38 -15.44
C ASN A 24 -6.05 3.45 -16.50
N GLU A 25 -7.31 3.10 -16.38
CA GLU A 25 -7.98 2.19 -17.28
C GLU A 25 -9.07 2.93 -18.05
N THR A 26 -9.75 2.20 -18.94
CA THR A 26 -10.80 2.80 -19.75
C THR A 26 -11.96 3.30 -18.89
N ASP A 27 -12.36 2.50 -17.90
CA ASP A 27 -13.55 2.75 -17.13
C ASP A 27 -13.30 3.36 -15.78
N TYR A 28 -12.04 3.32 -15.31
CA TYR A 28 -11.75 3.77 -13.96
C TYR A 28 -10.28 4.13 -13.81
N THR A 29 -9.99 4.85 -12.74
CA THR A 29 -8.62 5.07 -12.27
C THR A 29 -8.50 4.60 -10.84
N ILE A 30 -7.29 4.21 -10.43
CA ILE A 30 -7.01 3.91 -9.04
C ILE A 30 -5.82 4.78 -8.63
N GLU A 31 -6.01 5.52 -7.55
CA GLU A 31 -4.95 6.34 -6.98
C GLU A 31 -4.69 5.85 -5.56
N TYR A 32 -3.43 5.57 -5.26
CA TYR A 32 -3.03 5.15 -3.91
C TYR A 32 -2.49 6.36 -3.17
N TYR A 33 -3.00 6.59 -1.98
CA TYR A 33 -2.68 7.80 -1.22
C TYR A 33 -1.89 7.57 0.04
N GLY A 34 -1.95 6.39 0.58
CA GLY A 34 -1.27 6.15 1.82
C GLY A 34 -1.18 4.68 2.13
N PHE A 35 -0.53 4.39 3.22
CA PHE A 35 -0.41 3.03 3.66
C PHE A 35 -0.16 2.99 5.16
N ILE A 36 -0.45 1.84 5.72
CA ILE A 36 -0.31 1.57 7.14
C ILE A 36 0.54 0.32 7.29
N THR A 37 1.53 0.38 8.14
CA THR A 37 2.27 -0.82 8.49
C THR A 37 1.56 -1.52 9.63
N LEU A 38 1.47 -2.85 9.53
CA LEU A 38 0.84 -3.68 10.53
C LEU A 38 1.80 -4.78 10.93
N GLY A 39 1.66 -5.25 12.15
CA GLY A 39 2.47 -6.34 12.65
C GLY A 39 2.90 -6.09 14.07
N ASN A 40 4.08 -6.56 14.38
CA ASN A 40 4.64 -6.40 15.72
C ASN A 40 5.30 -5.02 15.86
N THR A 41 5.37 -4.51 17.10
CA THR A 41 5.95 -3.19 17.34
C THR A 41 7.41 -3.07 16.94
N ASN A 42 8.10 -4.18 16.82
CA ASN A 42 9.52 -4.17 16.45
C ASN A 42 9.75 -4.53 14.98
N ASP A 43 8.70 -4.72 14.23
CA ASP A 43 8.83 -5.03 12.82
C ASP A 43 9.07 -3.76 12.02
N THR A 44 9.83 -3.89 10.94
CA THR A 44 10.01 -2.81 9.98
C THR A 44 9.81 -3.34 8.57
N VAL A 45 9.41 -2.45 7.69
CA VAL A 45 9.17 -2.77 6.29
C VAL A 45 9.99 -1.80 5.45
N VAL A 46 10.77 -2.35 4.55
CA VAL A 46 11.61 -1.58 3.64
C VAL A 46 10.94 -1.55 2.27
N THR A 47 10.81 -0.36 1.71
CA THR A 47 10.06 -0.17 0.48
C THR A 47 10.85 0.67 -0.52
N THR A 48 10.42 0.56 -1.77
CA THR A 48 10.79 1.51 -2.83
C THR A 48 9.53 2.25 -3.20
N ILE A 49 9.53 3.56 -3.00
CA ILE A 49 8.35 4.39 -3.26
C ILE A 49 8.69 5.42 -4.32
N ASN A 50 7.90 5.44 -5.37
CA ASN A 50 8.08 6.39 -6.48
C ASN A 50 9.51 6.37 -7.01
N GLY A 51 10.11 5.17 -7.03
CA GLY A 51 11.48 5.01 -7.50
C GLY A 51 12.57 5.28 -6.48
N VAL A 52 12.21 5.71 -5.27
CA VAL A 52 13.19 5.97 -4.23
C VAL A 52 13.33 4.72 -3.37
N GLU A 53 14.55 4.19 -3.30
CA GLU A 53 14.81 2.93 -2.60
C GLU A 53 15.04 3.14 -1.11
N ASP A 54 14.95 2.06 -0.37
CA ASP A 54 15.31 1.97 1.05
C ASP A 54 14.52 2.88 1.96
N ILE A 55 13.25 3.11 1.63
CA ILE A 55 12.36 3.83 2.52
C ILE A 55 11.80 2.84 3.54
N THR A 56 12.13 3.06 4.81
CA THR A 56 11.83 2.11 5.87
C THR A 56 10.75 2.66 6.78
N PHE A 57 9.78 1.82 7.10
CA PHE A 57 8.71 2.15 8.03
C PHE A 57 8.73 1.18 9.20
N SER A 58 8.56 1.70 10.40
CA SER A 58 8.28 0.84 11.54
C SER A 58 6.79 0.51 11.54
N MET A 59 6.45 -0.51 12.31
CA MET A 59 5.05 -0.90 12.39
C MET A 59 4.20 0.25 12.95
N MET A 60 2.95 0.27 12.58
CA MET A 60 1.98 1.30 12.95
C MET A 60 2.26 2.68 12.38
N GLY A 61 3.19 2.76 11.46
CA GLY A 61 3.39 4.00 10.74
C GLY A 61 2.34 4.16 9.64
N MET A 62 1.97 5.39 9.34
CA MET A 62 1.10 5.69 8.22
C MET A 62 1.68 6.86 7.46
N LEU A 63 1.63 6.76 6.15
CA LEU A 63 2.10 7.81 5.28
C LEU A 63 0.95 8.22 4.38
N GLU A 64 0.63 9.50 4.38
CA GLU A 64 -0.45 10.03 3.56
C GLU A 64 0.14 10.90 2.47
N MET A 65 0.31 10.30 1.31
CA MET A 65 0.81 11.00 0.14
C MET A 65 0.39 10.23 -1.10
N PRO A 66 0.29 10.90 -2.24
CA PRO A 66 0.02 10.19 -3.49
C PRO A 66 1.15 9.22 -3.80
N ILE A 67 0.77 8.00 -4.21
CA ILE A 67 1.73 6.96 -4.54
C ILE A 67 1.62 6.66 -6.02
N GLN A 68 2.70 6.87 -6.75
CA GLN A 68 2.76 6.49 -8.14
C GLN A 68 3.29 5.07 -8.30
N SER A 69 4.11 4.61 -7.37
CA SER A 69 4.61 3.25 -7.37
C SER A 69 5.13 2.90 -6.00
N ILE A 70 4.79 1.71 -5.52
CA ILE A 70 5.32 1.21 -4.25
C ILE A 70 5.55 -0.29 -4.34
N GLU A 71 6.67 -0.71 -3.79
CA GLU A 71 7.06 -2.11 -3.73
C GLU A 71 7.70 -2.40 -2.39
N VAL A 72 7.41 -3.56 -1.82
CA VAL A 72 8.04 -4.00 -0.58
C VAL A 72 9.26 -4.83 -0.92
N THR A 73 10.43 -4.38 -0.49
CA THR A 73 11.69 -5.04 -0.81
C THR A 73 12.20 -5.92 0.33
N ALA A 74 11.84 -5.61 1.57
CA ALA A 74 12.23 -6.43 2.70
C ALA A 74 11.29 -6.21 3.87
N VAL A 75 11.16 -7.23 4.70
CA VAL A 75 10.41 -7.14 5.94
C VAL A 75 11.30 -7.70 7.04
N ASN A 76 11.55 -6.89 8.05
CA ASN A 76 12.39 -7.27 9.18
C ASN A 76 11.52 -7.50 10.40
N ALA A 77 11.43 -8.75 10.81
CA ALA A 77 10.59 -9.14 11.92
C ALA A 77 11.40 -9.19 13.21
N SER A 78 10.72 -8.93 14.31
CA SER A 78 11.31 -9.09 15.62
C SER A 78 11.76 -10.53 15.84
N GLN A 79 12.91 -10.71 16.46
CA GLN A 79 13.44 -12.04 16.70
C GLN A 79 12.58 -12.84 17.67
N ASN A 80 11.86 -12.17 18.54
CA ASN A 80 11.04 -12.83 19.52
C ASN A 80 9.59 -12.98 19.08
N GLU A 81 9.34 -12.69 17.81
CA GLU A 81 8.00 -12.72 17.29
C GLU A 81 7.56 -14.15 17.03
N THR A 82 6.53 -14.58 17.71
CA THR A 82 5.98 -15.90 17.50
C THR A 82 4.56 -15.88 16.99
N THR A 83 3.91 -14.72 17.04
CA THR A 83 2.49 -14.64 16.73
C THR A 83 2.14 -13.65 15.64
N SER A 84 3.10 -12.90 15.17
CA SER A 84 2.80 -11.93 14.13
C SER A 84 2.38 -12.64 12.85
N VAL A 85 1.28 -12.20 12.31
CA VAL A 85 0.69 -12.80 11.12
C VAL A 85 0.92 -11.95 9.90
N TYR A 86 1.26 -10.70 10.11
CA TYR A 86 1.41 -9.76 9.01
C TYR A 86 2.85 -9.28 8.91
N ARG A 87 3.41 -9.41 7.72
CA ARG A 87 4.78 -9.00 7.43
C ARG A 87 4.76 -8.20 6.13
N GLY A 88 4.35 -6.94 6.21
CA GLY A 88 4.31 -6.14 5.01
C GLY A 88 3.57 -4.86 5.23
N LEU A 89 3.04 -4.32 4.15
CA LEU A 89 2.29 -3.08 4.15
C LEU A 89 0.86 -3.33 3.77
N LEU A 90 -0.04 -2.62 4.43
CA LEU A 90 -1.39 -2.50 3.96
C LEU A 90 -1.50 -1.15 3.25
N VAL A 91 -1.82 -1.18 1.98
CA VAL A 91 -1.93 0.01 1.14
C VAL A 91 -3.39 0.23 0.83
N PHE A 92 -3.82 1.49 0.83
CA PHE A 92 -5.17 1.77 0.40
C PHE A 92 -5.16 2.77 -0.75
N GLY A 93 -6.22 2.69 -1.53
CA GLY A 93 -6.38 3.56 -2.68
C GLY A 93 -7.84 3.86 -2.92
N VAL A 94 -8.10 4.75 -3.83
CA VAL A 94 -9.45 5.11 -4.23
C VAL A 94 -9.61 4.76 -5.70
N LYS A 95 -10.57 3.89 -5.98
CA LYS A 95 -10.97 3.55 -7.34
C LYS A 95 -12.07 4.50 -7.75
N LYS A 96 -11.78 5.28 -8.76
CA LYS A 96 -12.73 6.27 -9.27
C LYS A 96 -13.21 5.84 -10.63
N TYR A 97 -14.50 5.66 -10.78
CA TYR A 97 -15.08 5.31 -12.06
C TYR A 97 -15.26 6.55 -12.90
N LYS A 98 -14.88 6.45 -14.15
CA LYS A 98 -15.01 7.58 -15.08
C LYS A 98 -16.46 7.77 -15.41
N SER A 99 -16.87 9.04 -15.50
CA SER A 99 -18.21 9.36 -15.88
C SER A 99 -18.43 9.03 -17.34
N ILE A 100 -19.62 8.57 -17.63
CA ILE A 100 -20.02 8.25 -18.99
C ILE A 100 -21.03 9.25 -19.54
N PHE A 101 -21.31 10.30 -18.81
CA PHE A 101 -22.22 11.33 -19.28
C PHE A 101 -21.47 12.52 -19.78
#